data_8a67dace15d2977026a9d3491fa65a28
#
_entry.id   8a67dace15d2977026a9d3491fa65a28
#
_cell.length_a   1.000
_cell.length_b   1.000
_cell.length_c   1.000
_cell.angle_alpha   90.00
_cell.angle_beta   90.00
_cell.angle_gamma   90.00
#
_symmetry.space_group_name_H-M   'P 1'
#
loop_
_entity.id
_entity.type
_entity.pdbx_description
1 polymer ?
#
loop_
_entity_poly.entity_id
_entity_poly.type
_entity_poly.pdbx_seq_one_letter_code
_entity_poly.pdbx_strand_id
1 'polypeptide(L)'
;MMNEKDEIVLVEDNPIDSELAIKALRKAGVKGNIRVLSDGAEALDYFFGMGKYKGRTILELPRFVLLDLKIPKVSGLEVLDLIRANRYTNAVPVIVFSSSAVPIDIQEAYKKGANSYLVKPIDFDEYSLMLNSLTEYWLSFNRTSY
;
A
#
# COMPACT_ATOMS: atom_id res chain seq x y z
N MET A 1 -13.06 4.76 -11.94
CA MET A 1 -12.38 6.04 -12.21
C MET A 1 -11.96 6.69 -10.91
N MET A 2 -10.78 7.26 -10.83
CA MET A 2 -10.28 7.87 -9.61
C MET A 2 -10.91 9.25 -9.35
N ASN A 3 -11.35 9.45 -8.10
CA ASN A 3 -11.87 10.71 -7.60
C ASN A 3 -10.73 11.43 -6.85
N GLU A 4 -10.75 12.77 -6.83
CA GLU A 4 -9.79 13.58 -6.06
C GLU A 4 -9.87 13.31 -4.54
N LYS A 5 -10.98 12.77 -4.06
CA LYS A 5 -11.17 12.39 -2.66
C LYS A 5 -10.62 11.02 -2.32
N ASP A 6 -10.30 10.22 -3.33
CA ASP A 6 -9.73 8.89 -3.10
C ASP A 6 -8.32 9.00 -2.53
N GLU A 7 -7.98 8.11 -1.62
CA GLU A 7 -6.66 8.06 -1.01
C GLU A 7 -5.98 6.75 -1.36
N ILE A 8 -4.69 6.84 -1.62
CA ILE A 8 -3.79 5.69 -1.74
C ILE A 8 -2.79 5.77 -0.59
N VAL A 9 -2.52 4.64 0.04
CA VAL A 9 -1.54 4.54 1.12
C VAL A 9 -0.29 3.86 0.59
N LEU A 10 0.84 4.47 0.86
CA LEU A 10 2.18 3.95 0.55
C LEU A 10 2.94 3.77 1.86
N VAL A 11 3.23 2.53 2.24
CA VAL A 11 4.02 2.23 3.44
C VAL A 11 5.44 1.95 3.01
N GLU A 12 6.32 2.92 3.21
CA GLU A 12 7.71 2.92 2.73
C GLU A 12 8.56 3.82 3.63
N ASP A 13 9.69 3.31 4.12
CA ASP A 13 10.58 4.05 5.02
C ASP A 13 11.66 4.86 4.30
N ASN A 14 12.02 4.47 3.08
CA ASN A 14 13.05 5.16 2.30
C ASN A 14 12.46 6.36 1.56
N PRO A 15 12.90 7.61 1.85
CA PRO A 15 12.34 8.80 1.20
C PRO A 15 12.55 8.83 -0.31
N ILE A 16 13.67 8.27 -0.81
CA ILE A 16 13.96 8.21 -2.24
C ILE A 16 12.98 7.27 -2.93
N ASP A 17 12.74 6.10 -2.36
CA ASP A 17 11.81 5.11 -2.89
C ASP A 17 10.36 5.62 -2.85
N SER A 18 9.97 6.29 -1.76
CA SER A 18 8.61 6.86 -1.68
C SER A 18 8.41 7.98 -2.69
N GLU A 19 9.40 8.84 -2.89
CA GLU A 19 9.33 9.90 -3.88
C GLU A 19 9.21 9.35 -5.30
N LEU A 20 9.98 8.30 -5.61
CA LEU A 20 9.92 7.63 -6.90
C LEU A 20 8.54 7.01 -7.14
N ALA A 21 7.98 6.36 -6.14
CA ALA A 21 6.64 5.78 -6.23
C ALA A 21 5.57 6.86 -6.44
N ILE A 22 5.65 7.97 -5.71
CA ILE A 22 4.72 9.09 -5.87
C ILE A 22 4.77 9.63 -7.30
N LYS A 23 5.95 9.85 -7.83
CA LYS A 23 6.11 10.33 -9.22
C LYS A 23 5.47 9.38 -10.22
N ALA A 24 5.72 8.09 -10.08
CA ALA A 24 5.16 7.08 -10.97
C ALA A 24 3.63 7.00 -10.87
N LEU A 25 3.09 7.06 -9.66
CA LEU A 25 1.64 7.09 -9.43
C LEU A 25 0.99 8.33 -10.03
N ARG A 26 1.58 9.50 -9.84
CA ARG A 26 1.07 10.75 -10.43
C ARG A 26 1.10 10.69 -11.95
N LYS A 27 2.18 10.17 -12.54
CA LYS A 27 2.29 9.99 -13.98
C LYS A 27 1.26 9.02 -14.52
N ALA A 28 0.89 8.01 -13.73
CA ALA A 28 -0.14 7.05 -14.07
C ALA A 28 -1.58 7.61 -13.96
N GLY A 29 -1.75 8.83 -13.48
CA GLY A 29 -3.04 9.51 -13.42
C GLY A 29 -3.69 9.56 -12.04
N VAL A 30 -2.97 9.22 -10.98
CA VAL A 30 -3.48 9.35 -9.61
C VAL A 30 -3.68 10.82 -9.28
N LYS A 31 -4.93 11.20 -8.97
CA LYS A 31 -5.31 12.59 -8.65
C LYS A 31 -5.56 12.83 -7.17
N GLY A 32 -5.93 11.79 -6.43
CA GLY A 32 -6.23 11.88 -5.01
C GLY A 32 -5.00 11.96 -4.13
N ASN A 33 -5.20 11.90 -2.83
CA ASN A 33 -4.12 11.96 -1.85
C ASN A 33 -3.29 10.67 -1.87
N ILE A 34 -1.98 10.82 -1.83
CA ILE A 34 -1.05 9.73 -1.63
C ILE A 34 -0.45 9.90 -0.23
N ARG A 35 -0.88 9.05 0.69
CA ARG A 35 -0.41 9.11 2.07
C ARG A 35 0.79 8.21 2.24
N VAL A 36 1.91 8.80 2.63
CA VAL A 36 3.13 8.05 2.93
C VAL A 36 3.19 7.79 4.43
N LEU A 37 3.33 6.52 4.79
CA LEU A 37 3.54 6.05 6.16
C LEU A 37 4.95 5.47 6.22
N SER A 38 5.79 6.03 7.09
CA SER A 38 7.24 5.80 7.05
C SER A 38 7.71 4.57 7.82
N ASP A 39 6.84 3.98 8.62
CA ASP A 39 7.15 2.76 9.38
C ASP A 39 5.89 1.99 9.72
N GLY A 40 6.06 0.77 10.24
CA GLY A 40 4.93 -0.09 10.56
C GLY A 40 4.08 0.41 11.73
N ALA A 41 4.69 1.09 12.70
CA ALA A 41 3.93 1.67 13.82
C ALA A 41 3.04 2.81 13.33
N GLU A 42 3.54 3.67 12.46
CA GLU A 42 2.75 4.73 11.84
C GLU A 42 1.60 4.14 11.00
N ALA A 43 1.88 3.07 10.26
CA ALA A 43 0.85 2.39 9.48
C ALA A 43 -0.29 1.89 10.38
N LEU A 44 0.01 1.27 11.50
CA LEU A 44 -1.00 0.80 12.43
C LEU A 44 -1.77 1.96 13.06
N ASP A 45 -1.08 3.04 13.43
CA ASP A 45 -1.74 4.24 13.95
C ASP A 45 -2.74 4.81 12.93
N TYR A 46 -2.36 4.85 11.67
CA TYR A 46 -3.25 5.31 10.60
C TYR A 46 -4.49 4.42 10.47
N PHE A 47 -4.30 3.11 10.32
CA PHE A 47 -5.42 2.20 10.09
C PHE A 47 -6.36 2.09 11.28
N PHE A 48 -5.86 2.25 12.49
CA PHE A 48 -6.65 2.09 13.70
C PHE A 48 -7.00 3.40 14.41
N GLY A 49 -6.68 4.54 13.78
CA GLY A 49 -7.06 5.86 14.31
C GLY A 49 -6.38 6.19 15.62
N MET A 50 -5.09 5.90 15.74
CA MET A 50 -4.30 6.10 16.96
C MET A 50 -3.20 7.14 16.74
N GLY A 51 -2.51 7.54 17.80
CA GLY A 51 -1.39 8.49 17.74
C GLY A 51 -1.79 9.79 17.05
N LYS A 52 -0.99 10.24 16.10
CA LYS A 52 -1.28 11.46 15.32
C LYS A 52 -2.50 11.32 14.39
N TYR A 53 -2.99 10.11 14.20
CA TYR A 53 -4.20 9.83 13.41
C TYR A 53 -5.43 9.67 14.30
N LYS A 54 -5.34 10.01 15.56
CA LYS A 54 -6.48 10.03 16.48
C LYS A 54 -7.56 10.96 15.93
N GLY A 55 -8.78 10.45 15.86
CA GLY A 55 -9.90 11.19 15.27
C GLY A 55 -10.13 10.87 13.79
N ARG A 56 -9.21 10.17 13.11
CA ARG A 56 -9.45 9.65 11.77
C ARG A 56 -10.53 8.57 11.83
N THR A 57 -11.47 8.64 10.89
CA THR A 57 -12.50 7.62 10.78
C THR A 57 -11.93 6.35 10.17
N ILE A 58 -11.85 5.28 10.96
CA ILE A 58 -11.28 3.99 10.50
C ILE A 58 -12.12 3.30 9.43
N LEU A 59 -13.35 3.77 9.21
CA LEU A 59 -14.23 3.25 8.15
C LEU A 59 -13.89 3.84 6.79
N GLU A 60 -13.11 4.91 6.72
CA GLU A 60 -12.66 5.52 5.48
C GLU A 60 -11.41 4.82 5.00
N LEU A 61 -11.58 3.72 4.27
CA LEU A 61 -10.48 2.93 3.75
C LEU A 61 -9.90 3.54 2.48
N PRO A 62 -8.56 3.45 2.28
CA PRO A 62 -7.96 3.85 1.02
C PRO A 62 -8.39 2.91 -0.11
N ARG A 63 -8.21 3.35 -1.35
CA ARG A 63 -8.52 2.55 -2.52
C ARG A 63 -7.61 1.32 -2.60
N PHE A 64 -6.35 1.47 -2.24
CA PHE A 64 -5.42 0.35 -2.05
C PHE A 64 -4.21 0.81 -1.23
N VAL A 65 -3.46 -0.16 -0.77
CA VAL A 65 -2.23 0.03 0.00
C VAL A 65 -1.07 -0.61 -0.75
N LEU A 66 -0.01 0.16 -0.98
CA LEU A 66 1.28 -0.37 -1.40
C LEU A 66 2.13 -0.56 -0.13
N LEU A 67 2.50 -1.78 0.14
CA LEU A 67 3.17 -2.15 1.40
C LEU A 67 4.53 -2.75 1.14
N ASP A 68 5.59 -2.11 1.63
CA ASP A 68 6.91 -2.74 1.69
C ASP A 68 6.97 -3.65 2.92
N LEU A 69 7.62 -4.80 2.78
CA LEU A 69 7.74 -5.77 3.88
C LEU A 69 8.82 -5.38 4.88
N LYS A 70 9.91 -4.77 4.40
CA LYS A 70 11.08 -4.45 5.24
C LYS A 70 11.03 -2.99 5.68
N ILE A 71 10.22 -2.73 6.70
CA ILE A 71 10.03 -1.42 7.28
C ILE A 71 10.34 -1.47 8.78
N PRO A 72 10.76 -0.31 9.39
CA PRO A 72 11.11 -0.27 10.80
C PRO A 72 9.93 -0.42 11.75
N LYS A 73 10.24 -0.69 13.00
CA LYS A 73 9.36 -0.77 14.18
C LYS A 73 8.45 -1.98 14.14
N VAL A 74 7.49 -2.02 13.21
CA VAL A 74 6.62 -3.17 12.98
C VAL A 74 6.80 -3.60 11.53
N SER A 75 7.05 -4.88 11.28
CA SER A 75 7.29 -5.38 9.93
C SER A 75 6.05 -5.28 9.06
N GLY A 76 6.24 -5.23 7.74
CA GLY A 76 5.12 -5.20 6.80
C GLY A 76 4.21 -6.42 6.93
N LEU A 77 4.76 -7.60 7.19
CA LEU A 77 3.97 -8.82 7.41
C LEU A 77 3.08 -8.71 8.64
N GLU A 78 3.59 -8.14 9.73
CA GLU A 78 2.78 -7.91 10.93
C GLU A 78 1.68 -6.86 10.70
N VAL A 79 2.01 -5.78 9.99
CA VAL A 79 1.01 -4.78 9.60
C VAL A 79 -0.12 -5.43 8.81
N LEU A 80 0.22 -6.23 7.82
CA LEU A 80 -0.75 -6.95 6.99
C LEU A 80 -1.64 -7.88 7.83
N ASP A 81 -1.02 -8.64 8.72
CA ASP A 81 -1.72 -9.57 9.59
C ASP A 81 -2.76 -8.84 10.45
N LEU A 82 -2.40 -7.71 11.03
CA LEU A 82 -3.28 -6.91 11.88
C LEU A 82 -4.40 -6.22 11.08
N ILE A 83 -4.11 -5.74 9.87
CA ILE A 83 -5.14 -5.21 8.98
C ILE A 83 -6.19 -6.28 8.67
N ARG A 84 -5.77 -7.50 8.38
CA ARG A 84 -6.67 -8.60 8.04
C ARG A 84 -7.46 -9.13 9.24
N ALA A 85 -6.91 -9.01 10.44
CA ALA A 85 -7.57 -9.47 11.66
C ALA A 85 -8.70 -8.54 12.13
N ASN A 86 -8.76 -7.32 11.64
CA ASN A 86 -9.77 -6.34 12.05
C ASN A 86 -10.91 -6.28 11.04
N ARG A 87 -12.15 -6.42 11.53
CA ARG A 87 -13.35 -6.44 10.66
C ARG A 87 -13.57 -5.15 9.87
N TYR A 88 -13.04 -4.02 10.32
CA TYR A 88 -13.21 -2.73 9.65
C TYR A 88 -12.16 -2.48 8.57
N THR A 89 -11.03 -3.19 8.61
CA THR A 89 -9.92 -2.97 7.68
C THR A 89 -9.65 -4.18 6.78
N ASN A 90 -10.24 -5.33 7.06
CA ASN A 90 -9.88 -6.59 6.41
C ASN A 90 -10.16 -6.66 4.92
N ALA A 91 -11.00 -5.76 4.38
CA ALA A 91 -11.35 -5.76 2.96
C ALA A 91 -10.44 -4.85 2.10
N VAL A 92 -9.57 -4.06 2.72
CA VAL A 92 -8.73 -3.13 1.96
C VAL A 92 -7.77 -3.90 1.05
N PRO A 93 -7.65 -3.53 -0.24
CA PRO A 93 -6.65 -4.14 -1.11
C PRO A 93 -5.25 -3.79 -0.65
N VAL A 94 -4.43 -4.80 -0.40
CA VAL A 94 -3.02 -4.63 -0.04
C VAL A 94 -2.16 -5.30 -1.10
N ILE A 95 -1.37 -4.51 -1.78
CA ILE A 95 -0.39 -4.95 -2.77
C ILE A 95 0.98 -4.82 -2.12
N VAL A 96 1.66 -5.93 -1.90
CA VAL A 96 3.04 -5.90 -1.43
C VAL A 96 3.91 -5.43 -2.58
N PHE A 97 4.74 -4.43 -2.31
CA PHE A 97 5.65 -3.85 -3.28
C PHE A 97 7.04 -3.79 -2.66
N SER A 98 7.85 -4.80 -2.95
CA SER A 98 9.11 -5.08 -2.26
C SER A 98 10.22 -5.41 -3.25
N SER A 99 11.46 -5.11 -2.87
CA SER A 99 12.63 -5.54 -3.64
C SER A 99 12.93 -7.03 -3.49
N SER A 100 12.30 -7.72 -2.54
CA SER A 100 12.51 -9.15 -2.33
C SER A 100 11.76 -9.99 -3.34
N ALA A 101 12.47 -10.87 -4.04
CA ALA A 101 11.90 -11.93 -4.87
C ALA A 101 12.04 -13.30 -4.22
N VAL A 102 12.38 -13.35 -2.93
CA VAL A 102 12.60 -14.60 -2.19
C VAL A 102 11.28 -15.34 -2.03
N PRO A 103 11.20 -16.64 -2.44
CA PRO A 103 9.94 -17.37 -2.41
C PRO A 103 9.24 -17.40 -1.06
N ILE A 104 9.98 -17.50 0.04
CA ILE A 104 9.36 -17.53 1.37
C ILE A 104 8.69 -16.19 1.71
N ASP A 105 9.26 -15.06 1.31
CA ASP A 105 8.64 -13.76 1.53
C ASP A 105 7.32 -13.63 0.77
N ILE A 106 7.29 -14.12 -0.46
CA ILE A 106 6.09 -14.12 -1.29
C ILE A 106 5.01 -15.01 -0.67
N GLN A 107 5.38 -16.22 -0.27
CA GLN A 107 4.46 -17.18 0.33
C GLN A 107 3.86 -16.64 1.63
N GLU A 108 4.68 -16.08 2.51
CA GLU A 108 4.22 -15.52 3.77
C GLU A 108 3.30 -14.33 3.57
N ALA A 109 3.58 -13.48 2.57
CA ALA A 109 2.72 -12.35 2.25
C ALA A 109 1.31 -12.81 1.85
N TYR A 110 1.21 -13.79 0.94
CA TYR A 110 -0.09 -14.32 0.55
C TYR A 110 -0.80 -15.03 1.69
N LYS A 111 -0.06 -15.77 2.51
CA LYS A 111 -0.60 -16.46 3.66
C LYS A 111 -1.23 -15.49 4.67
N LYS A 112 -0.63 -14.31 4.81
CA LYS A 112 -1.15 -13.26 5.69
C LYS A 112 -2.21 -12.38 5.06
N GLY A 113 -2.56 -12.63 3.80
CA GLY A 113 -3.69 -11.98 3.17
C GLY A 113 -3.38 -10.89 2.16
N ALA A 114 -2.17 -10.86 1.60
CA ALA A 114 -1.87 -9.96 0.49
C ALA A 114 -2.76 -10.29 -0.73
N ASN A 115 -3.26 -9.25 -1.39
CA ASN A 115 -4.00 -9.41 -2.63
C ASN A 115 -3.08 -9.63 -3.82
N SER A 116 -1.89 -9.06 -3.76
CA SER A 116 -0.91 -9.14 -4.84
C SER A 116 0.49 -8.90 -4.29
N TYR A 117 1.49 -9.39 -4.99
CA TYR A 117 2.89 -9.20 -4.64
C TYR A 117 3.64 -8.78 -5.89
N LEU A 118 4.25 -7.61 -5.85
CA LEU A 118 5.07 -7.07 -6.94
C LEU A 118 6.50 -6.88 -6.45
N VAL A 119 7.44 -7.41 -7.24
CA VAL A 119 8.87 -7.19 -6.99
C VAL A 119 9.26 -5.87 -7.65
N LYS A 120 9.85 -4.96 -6.88
CA LYS A 120 10.29 -3.66 -7.40
C LYS A 120 11.32 -3.85 -8.51
N PRO A 121 11.05 -3.38 -9.75
CA PRO A 121 12.04 -3.44 -10.80
C PRO A 121 13.22 -2.50 -10.50
N ILE A 122 14.41 -2.88 -10.95
CA ILE A 122 15.59 -2.02 -10.88
C ILE A 122 15.55 -0.99 -12.01
N ASP A 123 15.10 -1.41 -13.20
CA ASP A 123 14.96 -0.54 -14.36
C ASP A 123 13.79 0.44 -14.17
N PHE A 124 14.05 1.72 -14.38
CA PHE A 124 13.05 2.77 -14.17
C PHE A 124 11.87 2.65 -15.12
N ASP A 125 12.10 2.29 -16.38
CA ASP A 125 10.99 2.16 -17.35
C ASP A 125 10.07 1.01 -16.97
N GLU A 126 10.62 -0.12 -16.54
CA GLU A 126 9.83 -1.25 -16.05
C GLU A 126 9.08 -0.88 -14.76
N TYR A 127 9.71 -0.14 -13.87
CA TYR A 127 9.09 0.36 -12.64
C TYR A 127 7.87 1.24 -12.95
N SER A 128 8.04 2.21 -13.86
CA SER A 128 6.95 3.09 -14.29
C SER A 128 5.81 2.33 -14.95
N LEU A 129 6.14 1.37 -15.82
CA LEU A 129 5.14 0.53 -16.49
C LEU A 129 4.35 -0.31 -15.49
N MET A 130 5.03 -0.86 -14.50
CA MET A 130 4.40 -1.67 -13.45
C MET A 130 3.42 -0.81 -12.63
N LEU A 131 3.83 0.38 -12.20
CA LEU A 131 2.97 1.27 -11.43
C LEU A 131 1.79 1.79 -12.26
N ASN A 132 1.99 1.99 -13.55
CA ASN A 132 0.90 2.37 -14.45
C ASN A 132 -0.16 1.26 -14.55
N SER A 133 0.28 0.03 -14.76
CA SER A 133 -0.62 -1.14 -14.86
C SER A 133 -1.38 -1.40 -13.54
N LEU A 134 -0.67 -1.29 -12.42
CA LEU A 134 -1.25 -1.43 -11.09
C LEU A 134 -2.32 -0.36 -10.85
N THR A 135 -2.02 0.87 -11.16
CA THR A 135 -2.94 2.00 -10.99
C THR A 135 -4.20 1.80 -11.81
N GLU A 136 -4.05 1.43 -13.07
CA GLU A 136 -5.19 1.17 -13.95
C GLU A 136 -6.08 0.06 -13.39
N TYR A 137 -5.49 -1.06 -12.97
CA TYR A 137 -6.27 -2.16 -12.43
C TYR A 137 -6.99 -1.79 -11.13
N TRP A 138 -6.27 -1.26 -10.14
CA TRP A 138 -6.82 -1.05 -8.80
C TRP A 138 -7.72 0.18 -8.68
N LEU A 139 -7.60 1.15 -9.57
CA LEU A 139 -8.45 2.36 -9.56
C LEU A 139 -9.55 2.35 -10.59
N SER A 140 -9.33 1.71 -11.75
CA SER A 140 -10.30 1.75 -12.85
C SER A 140 -11.08 0.45 -13.03
N PHE A 141 -10.43 -0.70 -12.88
CA PHE A 141 -11.05 -1.99 -13.14
C PHE A 141 -11.55 -2.68 -11.88
N ASN A 142 -10.76 -2.68 -10.82
CA ASN A 142 -11.16 -3.33 -9.59
C ASN A 142 -12.32 -2.58 -8.92
N ARG A 143 -13.22 -3.35 -8.31
CA ARG A 143 -14.32 -2.81 -7.50
C ARG A 143 -14.09 -3.19 -6.05
N THR A 144 -14.05 -2.21 -5.15
CA THR A 144 -13.99 -2.45 -3.72
C THR A 144 -15.38 -2.82 -3.18
N SER A 145 -15.41 -3.41 -1.99
CA SER A 145 -16.66 -3.75 -1.29
C SER A 145 -17.21 -2.59 -0.46
N TYR A 146 -16.56 -1.44 -0.51
CA TYR A 146 -16.91 -0.26 0.28
C TYR A 146 -16.90 1.01 -0.56
#